data_4329cfada0c6d03bddbd2c07f112640f
#
_entry.id   4329cfada0c6d03bddbd2c07f112640f
#
_cell.length_a   1.000
_cell.length_b   1.000
_cell.length_c   1.000
_cell.angle_alpha   90.00
_cell.angle_beta   90.00
_cell.angle_gamma   90.00
#
_symmetry.space_group_name_H-M   'P 1'
#
loop_
_entity.id
_entity.type
_entity.pdbx_description
1 polymer ?
#
loop_
_entity_poly.entity_id
_entity_poly.type
_entity_poly.pdbx_seq_one_letter_code
_entity_poly.pdbx_strand_id
1 'polypeptide(L)'
;MGVPEHVRRAVLFCHADRCFYCGREADTVDHIIAGDGDDPTNLTAACHTCNSAKSVRPLPDATLREARAEAWIIAAEVARLAEQYREILHGAKRRTREGSTPIG
;
A
#
# COMPACT_ATOMS: atom_id res chain seq x y z
N MET A 1 9.76 -8.29 4.71
CA MET A 1 8.66 -8.63 3.94
C MET A 1 7.79 -7.48 3.71
N GLY A 2 7.31 -7.31 2.55
CA GLY A 2 6.43 -6.23 2.22
C GLY A 2 4.99 -6.57 2.52
N VAL A 3 4.11 -5.63 2.29
CA VAL A 3 2.69 -5.90 2.43
C VAL A 3 2.21 -6.72 1.24
N PRO A 4 1.07 -7.39 1.37
CA PRO A 4 0.53 -8.15 0.26
C PRO A 4 0.26 -7.26 -0.96
N GLU A 5 0.26 -7.87 -2.13
CA GLU A 5 0.11 -7.11 -3.38
C GLU A 5 -1.19 -6.32 -3.43
N HIS A 6 -2.28 -6.89 -2.95
CA HIS A 6 -3.56 -6.18 -3.00
C HIS A 6 -3.54 -4.94 -2.11
N VAL A 7 -2.81 -5.00 -1.00
CA VAL A 7 -2.69 -3.84 -0.11
C VAL A 7 -1.79 -2.81 -0.74
N ARG A 8 -0.68 -3.24 -1.34
CA ARG A 8 0.25 -2.33 -2.00
C ARG A 8 -0.47 -1.53 -3.08
N ARG A 9 -1.26 -2.20 -3.90
CA ARG A 9 -1.98 -1.52 -4.96
C ARG A 9 -2.95 -0.49 -4.43
N ALA A 10 -3.65 -0.85 -3.35
CA ALA A 10 -4.62 0.07 -2.77
C ALA A 10 -3.96 1.32 -2.21
N VAL A 11 -2.85 1.16 -1.51
CA VAL A 11 -2.14 2.30 -0.95
C VAL A 11 -1.61 3.20 -2.06
N LEU A 12 -0.98 2.60 -3.07
CA LEU A 12 -0.45 3.39 -4.18
C LEU A 12 -1.55 4.16 -4.90
N PHE A 13 -2.68 3.51 -5.13
CA PHE A 13 -3.79 4.17 -5.80
C PHE A 13 -4.29 5.36 -5.00
N CYS A 14 -4.43 5.21 -3.69
CA CYS A 14 -4.95 6.28 -2.86
C CYS A 14 -3.97 7.45 -2.75
N HIS A 15 -2.70 7.23 -3.07
CA HIS A 15 -1.70 8.28 -3.09
C HIS A 15 -1.42 8.78 -4.51
N ALA A 16 -2.24 8.36 -5.49
CA ALA A 16 -2.06 8.73 -6.89
C ALA A 16 -0.66 8.38 -7.38
N ASP A 17 -0.13 7.26 -6.88
CA ASP A 17 1.19 6.75 -7.23
C ASP A 17 2.30 7.75 -6.95
N ARG A 18 2.13 8.59 -5.93
CA ARG A 18 3.16 9.56 -5.57
C ARG A 18 3.72 9.26 -4.21
N CYS A 19 5.04 9.42 -4.10
CA CYS A 19 5.75 9.21 -2.86
C CYS A 19 5.36 10.29 -1.86
N PHE A 20 4.98 9.86 -0.66
CA PHE A 20 4.62 10.81 0.39
C PHE A 20 5.80 11.72 0.74
N TYR A 21 7.01 11.18 0.69
CA TYR A 21 8.18 11.91 1.18
C TYR A 21 8.74 12.91 0.16
N CYS A 22 8.79 12.58 -1.11
CA CYS A 22 9.43 13.43 -2.09
C CYS A 22 8.53 13.86 -3.24
N GLY A 23 7.34 13.28 -3.35
CA GLY A 23 6.41 13.67 -4.40
C GLY A 23 6.68 13.04 -5.76
N ARG A 24 7.75 12.27 -5.90
CA ARG A 24 8.01 11.58 -7.15
C ARG A 24 7.16 10.34 -7.25
N GLU A 25 7.25 9.65 -8.37
CA GLU A 25 6.48 8.44 -8.56
C GLU A 25 6.82 7.41 -7.51
N ALA A 26 5.80 6.79 -6.95
CA ALA A 26 5.99 5.78 -5.91
C ALA A 26 5.69 4.41 -6.49
N ASP A 27 6.47 3.43 -6.08
CA ASP A 27 6.25 2.06 -6.52
C ASP A 27 6.29 1.08 -5.35
N THR A 28 6.39 1.58 -4.14
CA THR A 28 6.44 0.71 -2.98
C THR A 28 5.64 1.33 -1.83
N VAL A 29 5.48 0.57 -0.77
CA VAL A 29 4.75 0.99 0.40
C VAL A 29 5.69 0.93 1.58
N ASP A 30 5.68 1.98 2.38
CA ASP A 30 6.53 2.07 3.56
C ASP A 30 5.69 2.00 4.82
N HIS A 31 6.23 1.36 5.85
CA HIS A 31 5.61 1.36 7.17
C HIS A 31 6.01 2.67 7.84
N ILE A 32 5.01 3.46 8.21
CA ILE A 32 5.29 4.77 8.81
C ILE A 32 6.10 4.59 10.09
N ILE A 33 5.70 3.64 10.90
CA ILE A 33 6.47 3.25 12.08
C ILE A 33 6.91 1.81 11.88
N ALA A 34 8.22 1.61 11.79
CA ALA A 34 8.77 0.28 11.55
C ALA A 34 8.35 -0.66 12.68
N GLY A 35 7.91 -1.85 12.28
CA GLY A 35 7.53 -2.87 13.26
C GLY A 35 6.15 -2.72 13.84
N ASP A 36 5.40 -1.70 13.42
CA ASP A 36 4.09 -1.43 14.00
C ASP A 36 2.94 -2.05 13.19
N GLY A 37 3.24 -2.96 12.32
CA GLY A 37 2.20 -3.74 11.63
C GLY A 37 1.78 -3.17 10.31
N ASP A 38 0.91 -3.93 9.63
CA ASP A 38 0.47 -3.64 8.27
C ASP A 38 -0.90 -3.00 8.18
N ASP A 39 -1.41 -2.46 9.28
CA ASP A 39 -2.70 -1.78 9.24
C ASP A 39 -2.60 -0.57 8.31
N PRO A 40 -3.64 -0.28 7.52
CA PRO A 40 -3.59 0.87 6.62
C PRO A 40 -3.21 2.18 7.30
N THR A 41 -3.50 2.33 8.59
CA THR A 41 -3.13 3.55 9.31
C THR A 41 -1.63 3.67 9.52
N ASN A 42 -0.87 2.63 9.21
CA ASN A 42 0.58 2.64 9.34
C ASN A 42 1.30 2.52 8.00
N LEU A 43 0.59 2.73 6.88
CA LEU A 43 1.18 2.54 5.57
C LEU A 43 1.10 3.83 4.76
N THR A 44 2.15 4.09 3.97
CA THR A 44 2.14 5.21 3.06
C THR A 44 2.87 4.82 1.78
N ALA A 45 2.64 5.57 0.71
CA ALA A 45 3.30 5.33 -0.56
C ALA A 45 4.69 5.94 -0.53
N ALA A 46 5.67 5.24 -1.08
CA ALA A 46 7.03 5.72 -1.10
C ALA A 46 7.74 5.25 -2.36
N CYS A 47 8.69 6.05 -2.84
CA CYS A 47 9.57 5.58 -3.88
C CYS A 47 10.67 4.76 -3.24
N HIS A 48 11.31 3.93 -4.06
CA HIS A 48 12.36 3.05 -3.53
C HIS A 48 13.47 3.84 -2.83
N THR A 49 13.86 4.97 -3.42
CA THR A 49 14.95 5.77 -2.86
C THR A 49 14.62 6.27 -1.46
N CYS A 50 13.42 6.85 -1.28
CA CYS A 50 13.04 7.38 0.03
C CYS A 50 12.85 6.25 1.03
N ASN A 51 12.26 5.15 0.59
CA ASN A 51 12.04 4.00 1.47
C ASN A 51 13.37 3.44 1.96
N SER A 52 14.33 3.29 1.06
CA SER A 52 15.66 2.79 1.43
C SER A 52 16.37 3.75 2.35
N ALA A 53 16.29 5.04 2.08
CA ALA A 53 16.96 6.03 2.91
C ALA A 53 16.39 6.06 4.33
N LYS A 54 15.08 5.90 4.44
CA LYS A 54 14.46 5.90 5.75
C LYS A 54 14.78 4.62 6.52
N SER A 55 14.72 3.48 5.83
CA SER A 55 14.94 2.19 6.43
C SER A 55 14.06 2.06 7.68
N VAL A 56 14.61 1.70 8.83
CA VAL A 56 13.83 1.52 10.05
C VAL A 56 13.94 2.73 10.99
N ARG A 57 14.52 3.81 10.50
CA ARG A 57 14.71 4.98 11.36
C ARG A 57 13.38 5.68 11.63
N PRO A 58 13.20 6.22 12.83
CA PRO A 58 11.98 6.96 13.12
C PRO A 58 11.93 8.24 12.28
N LEU A 59 10.72 8.65 11.91
CA LEU A 59 10.55 9.91 11.21
C LEU A 59 10.61 11.07 12.20
N PRO A 60 11.01 12.26 11.72
CA PRO A 60 10.88 13.45 12.55
C PRO A 60 9.43 13.63 12.97
N ASP A 61 9.21 14.23 14.13
CA ASP A 61 7.87 14.33 14.70
C ASP A 61 6.84 14.95 13.75
N ALA A 62 7.21 16.03 13.08
CA ALA A 62 6.26 16.69 12.19
C ALA A 62 5.89 15.79 11.01
N THR A 63 6.88 15.12 10.42
CA THR A 63 6.65 14.22 9.30
C THR A 63 5.81 13.03 9.75
N LEU A 64 6.09 12.52 10.95
CA LEU A 64 5.33 11.41 11.49
C LEU A 64 3.86 11.79 11.65
N ARG A 65 3.59 12.97 12.19
CA ARG A 65 2.21 13.42 12.38
C ARG A 65 1.49 13.56 11.05
N GLU A 66 2.16 14.12 10.05
CA GLU A 66 1.56 14.27 8.73
C GLU A 66 1.26 12.94 8.08
N ALA A 67 2.23 12.04 8.14
CA ALA A 67 2.05 10.72 7.51
C ALA A 67 0.90 9.97 8.16
N ARG A 68 0.83 10.01 9.48
CA ARG A 68 -0.22 9.30 10.19
C ARG A 68 -1.58 9.94 9.96
N ALA A 69 -1.64 11.26 9.93
CA ALA A 69 -2.90 11.95 9.68
C ALA A 69 -3.44 11.58 8.29
N GLU A 70 -2.57 11.59 7.28
CA GLU A 70 -3.00 11.24 5.95
C GLU A 70 -3.41 9.77 5.86
N ALA A 71 -2.64 8.89 6.48
CA ALA A 71 -2.98 7.47 6.47
C ALA A 71 -4.34 7.23 7.11
N TRP A 72 -4.63 7.92 8.21
CA TRP A 72 -5.91 7.79 8.87
C TRP A 72 -7.07 8.26 7.99
N ILE A 73 -6.85 9.37 7.26
CA ILE A 73 -7.89 9.91 6.39
C ILE A 73 -8.26 8.90 5.29
N ILE A 74 -7.29 8.21 4.72
CA ILE A 74 -7.56 7.32 3.60
C ILE A 74 -7.67 5.85 4.00
N ALA A 75 -7.53 5.54 5.31
CA ALA A 75 -7.46 4.14 5.74
C ALA A 75 -8.66 3.31 5.30
N ALA A 76 -9.86 3.85 5.43
CA ALA A 76 -11.06 3.10 5.06
C ALA A 76 -11.09 2.83 3.56
N GLU A 77 -10.67 3.81 2.76
CA GLU A 77 -10.64 3.63 1.32
C GLU A 77 -9.57 2.61 0.92
N VAL A 78 -8.42 2.66 1.58
CA VAL A 78 -7.37 1.67 1.32
C VAL A 78 -7.90 0.27 1.63
N ALA A 79 -8.58 0.10 2.76
CA ALA A 79 -9.10 -1.20 3.14
C ALA A 79 -10.13 -1.71 2.14
N ARG A 80 -11.02 -0.82 1.68
CA ARG A 80 -12.04 -1.18 0.71
C ARG A 80 -11.42 -1.59 -0.63
N LEU A 81 -10.48 -0.79 -1.10
CA LEU A 81 -9.82 -1.09 -2.37
C LEU A 81 -8.96 -2.34 -2.28
N ALA A 82 -8.29 -2.54 -1.15
CA ALA A 82 -7.46 -3.73 -0.97
C ALA A 82 -8.33 -4.98 -1.10
N GLU A 83 -9.53 -4.94 -0.53
CA GLU A 83 -10.42 -6.09 -0.63
C GLU A 83 -10.84 -6.32 -2.07
N GLN A 84 -11.15 -5.26 -2.82
CA GLN A 84 -11.51 -5.40 -4.23
C GLN A 84 -10.35 -5.96 -5.04
N TYR A 85 -9.15 -5.46 -4.83
CA TYR A 85 -7.99 -5.97 -5.55
C TYR A 85 -7.72 -7.43 -5.19
N ARG A 86 -7.92 -7.79 -3.92
CA ARG A 86 -7.71 -9.15 -3.49
C ARG A 86 -8.64 -10.10 -4.24
N GLU A 87 -9.90 -9.71 -4.39
CA GLU A 87 -10.86 -10.53 -5.10
C GLU A 87 -10.53 -10.64 -6.58
N ILE A 88 -10.11 -9.55 -7.19
CA ILE A 88 -9.73 -9.57 -8.59
C ILE A 88 -8.55 -10.51 -8.82
N LEU A 89 -7.53 -10.41 -7.98
CA LEU A 89 -6.35 -11.25 -8.13
C LEU A 89 -6.70 -12.72 -7.91
N HIS A 90 -7.52 -13.01 -6.90
CA HIS A 90 -7.93 -14.39 -6.65
C HIS A 90 -8.84 -14.90 -7.76
N GLY A 91 -9.73 -14.06 -8.23
CA GLY A 91 -10.63 -14.43 -9.32
C GLY A 91 -9.87 -14.77 -10.58
N ALA A 92 -8.86 -13.96 -10.91
CA ALA A 92 -8.06 -14.23 -12.08
C ALA A 92 -7.31 -15.54 -11.95
N LYS A 93 -6.74 -15.80 -10.77
CA LYS A 93 -6.06 -17.05 -10.54
C LYS A 93 -7.00 -18.23 -10.65
N ARG A 94 -8.17 -18.10 -10.07
CA ARG A 94 -9.14 -19.18 -10.09
C ARG A 94 -9.57 -19.48 -11.52
N ARG A 95 -9.83 -18.45 -12.30
CA ARG A 95 -10.23 -18.63 -13.68
C ARG A 95 -9.15 -19.33 -14.49
N THR A 96 -7.92 -18.93 -14.30
CA THR A 96 -6.81 -19.52 -15.00
C THR A 96 -6.73 -20.99 -14.69
N ARG A 97 -6.93 -21.33 -13.39
CA ARG A 97 -6.79 -22.66 -13.02
C ARG A 97 -7.92 -23.53 -13.50
N GLU A 98 -9.09 -23.12 -13.40
CA GLU A 98 -10.20 -23.87 -13.84
C GLU A 98 -10.29 -23.84 -15.32
N GLY A 99 -9.56 -22.98 -15.81
CA GLY A 99 -9.39 -22.93 -17.15
C GLY A 99 -10.35 -23.10 -18.06
N SER A 100 -10.96 -23.40 -18.05
CA SER A 100 -11.70 -23.61 -18.88
C SER A 100 -12.96 -23.61 -18.90
N THR A 101 -13.39 -23.39 -18.14
CA THR A 101 -14.61 -23.51 -18.13
C THR A 101 -15.21 -22.78 -19.11
N PRO A 102 -15.72 -23.23 -19.85
CA PRO A 102 -16.19 -22.66 -20.92
C PRO A 102 -17.34 -22.05 -20.64
N ILE A 103 -17.74 -21.82 -20.30
CA ILE A 103 -18.69 -21.25 -20.22
C ILE A 103 -19.49 -21.25 -20.82
N GLY A 104 -19.64 -21.34 -20.88
CA GLY A 104 -20.62 -21.40 -21.56
C GLY A 104 -20.83 -20.78 -21.51
#